data_ce41f12bf2a743ad8d36e64c7986ff2f
#
_entry.id   ce41f12bf2a743ad8d36e64c7986ff2f
#
_cell.length_a   1.000
_cell.length_b   1.000
_cell.length_c   1.000
_cell.angle_alpha   90.00
_cell.angle_beta   90.00
_cell.angle_gamma   90.00
#
_symmetry.space_group_name_H-M   'P 1'
#
loop_
_entity.id
_entity.type
_entity.pdbx_description
1 polymer ?
#
loop_
_entity_poly.entity_id
_entity_poly.type
_entity_poly.pdbx_seq_one_letter_code
_entity_poly.pdbx_strand_id
1 'polypeptide(L)'
;MKSFNKYFVGALFLGATLGFTSCDLDEYNPSSESSENVFATEQGIEGLVNQMYYNFRWKYYGREDPVLYFEGAGDIWANMPDKYTYGMQLTRFVDLQGDRGQVKGAWNRVYDIVNLANTVLDYLPTTKNLNEETRNDFEGEARFMRSYAYWWLVEWFGDIELRTHGTDQPTFAAYRTDRKTIYDEVIIPDAEAAVKLLKVEPYKGNIGRAQKKAAYALLARVALARAQYETAGSSEARDFYQKAYDAAKYVMDNQNALGIKLYKTYDEIWQAKNNKSNTEYLFVVTHSSNSTLNPQSGNPNRLHMYWSPRLLNRFGNTQTADNWEYPRESVLLCPTYYLLNLYKDWDLRYDVLFQEDFPTSADSYTWTEEDAVNHYQAPASIVGKTITKGQLGLKVSRFPVTDAEREAAAQKGYVLLGANNIYDLRPGKVTSMGGARIRDLNNANGDDYPSSDWIYTSFPRFRKYRIWDRDPKGTFLLTAANAQIGFADVPIFRYAEMPLIAAECQIMMGNTSEAASIINDEAKGIRTSRILKPGHDASEMKVKASDMTIEWILEERARELCGEWLRWFDLKRTHKMVEYFKGHNPAMRGDDPVDEHNYLWPIPTYFLDKIENGVEFGQNPGYNPYTK
;
A
#
# COMPACT_ATOMS: atom_id res chain seq x y z
N MET A 1 28.42 -80.64 6.49
CA MET A 1 29.49 -81.37 7.06
C MET A 1 30.71 -80.54 7.24
N LYS A 2 31.03 -80.31 8.46
CA LYS A 2 32.29 -80.07 9.13
C LYS A 2 33.40 -79.25 8.43
N SER A 3 33.79 -78.17 9.12
CA SER A 3 35.16 -77.66 9.19
C SER A 3 35.60 -76.73 8.07
N PHE A 4 35.24 -75.48 8.24
CA PHE A 4 36.01 -74.34 7.73
C PHE A 4 35.64 -73.07 8.58
N ASN A 5 36.17 -73.04 9.79
CA ASN A 5 36.01 -71.90 10.66
C ASN A 5 37.13 -71.90 11.68
N LYS A 6 38.32 -71.45 11.31
CA LYS A 6 39.35 -71.07 12.31
C LYS A 6 40.45 -70.10 11.83
N TYR A 7 40.36 -69.52 10.63
CA TYR A 7 41.44 -68.63 10.14
C TYR A 7 40.93 -67.25 9.68
N PHE A 8 39.77 -66.85 10.15
CA PHE A 8 39.19 -65.50 9.73
C PHE A 8 39.08 -64.45 10.84
N VAL A 9 39.64 -64.74 12.02
CA VAL A 9 39.58 -63.81 13.16
C VAL A 9 40.89 -63.01 13.37
N GLY A 10 41.99 -63.40 12.67
CA GLY A 10 43.30 -62.73 12.82
C GLY A 10 43.57 -61.54 11.88
N ALA A 11 42.74 -61.31 10.85
CA ALA A 11 42.98 -60.27 9.84
C ALA A 11 42.13 -58.98 10.02
N LEU A 12 41.26 -58.96 11.03
CA LEU A 12 40.36 -57.84 11.25
C LEU A 12 40.85 -56.85 12.33
N PHE A 13 42.00 -57.04 12.93
CA PHE A 13 42.54 -56.18 13.98
C PHE A 13 43.82 -55.39 13.61
N LEU A 14 44.31 -55.51 12.36
CA LEU A 14 45.48 -54.75 11.89
C LEU A 14 45.12 -53.70 10.81
N GLY A 15 43.83 -53.51 10.50
CA GLY A 15 43.36 -52.53 9.51
C GLY A 15 42.74 -51.26 10.10
N ALA A 16 42.72 -51.09 11.45
CA ALA A 16 41.95 -50.02 12.08
C ALA A 16 42.79 -48.83 12.61
N THR A 17 44.02 -48.65 12.17
CA THR A 17 44.90 -47.54 12.63
C THR A 17 45.55 -46.74 11.50
N LEU A 18 45.02 -46.78 10.29
CA LEU A 18 45.49 -45.85 9.25
C LEU A 18 44.28 -45.20 8.57
N GLY A 19 44.08 -43.93 8.90
CA GLY A 19 43.32 -43.03 8.04
C GLY A 19 42.11 -42.37 8.63
N PHE A 20 42.25 -41.65 9.75
CA PHE A 20 41.52 -40.40 9.87
C PHE A 20 42.36 -39.28 9.23
N THR A 21 42.61 -39.42 7.92
CA THR A 21 42.79 -38.20 7.14
C THR A 21 41.39 -37.63 6.98
N SER A 22 41.12 -36.50 7.67
CA SER A 22 40.07 -35.59 7.30
C SER A 22 40.12 -35.45 5.78
N CYS A 23 39.13 -35.99 5.07
CA CYS A 23 38.87 -35.53 3.74
C CYS A 23 38.44 -34.07 3.94
N ASP A 24 39.34 -33.16 3.66
CA ASP A 24 38.98 -31.84 3.21
C ASP A 24 38.11 -32.08 1.98
N LEU A 25 36.81 -32.01 2.16
CA LEU A 25 35.88 -31.94 1.06
C LEU A 25 36.05 -30.53 0.52
N ASP A 26 37.10 -30.32 -0.26
CA ASP A 26 37.11 -29.19 -1.18
C ASP A 26 35.83 -29.32 -2.01
N GLU A 27 34.90 -28.42 -1.77
CA GLU A 27 33.65 -28.35 -2.51
C GLU A 27 34.00 -28.03 -3.96
N TYR A 28 34.16 -29.11 -4.76
CA TYR A 28 34.45 -28.97 -6.18
C TYR A 28 33.20 -28.40 -6.88
N ASN A 29 33.20 -27.07 -7.07
CA ASN A 29 32.24 -26.41 -7.92
C ASN A 29 32.73 -26.47 -9.39
N PRO A 30 32.18 -27.38 -10.23
CA PRO A 30 32.67 -27.56 -11.60
C PRO A 30 32.42 -26.36 -12.50
N SER A 31 31.57 -25.41 -12.11
CA SER A 31 31.29 -24.14 -12.84
C SER A 31 32.22 -23.00 -12.46
N SER A 32 33.03 -23.14 -11.41
CA SER A 32 33.85 -22.06 -10.83
C SER A 32 33.05 -20.83 -10.36
N GLU A 33 31.74 -20.94 -10.27
CA GLU A 33 30.82 -19.86 -9.89
C GLU A 33 30.56 -19.90 -8.39
N SER A 34 31.51 -19.46 -7.58
CA SER A 34 31.23 -19.10 -6.19
C SER A 34 30.48 -17.78 -6.16
N SER A 35 29.68 -17.54 -5.11
CA SER A 35 29.03 -16.25 -4.88
C SER A 35 30.03 -15.09 -4.97
N GLU A 36 31.25 -15.29 -4.45
CA GLU A 36 32.34 -14.33 -4.51
C GLU A 36 32.75 -13.98 -5.96
N ASN A 37 32.85 -14.98 -6.84
CA ASN A 37 33.23 -14.76 -8.22
C ASN A 37 32.13 -14.07 -9.03
N VAL A 38 30.87 -14.44 -8.80
CA VAL A 38 29.72 -13.84 -9.49
C VAL A 38 29.55 -12.38 -9.08
N PHE A 39 29.54 -12.10 -7.78
CA PHE A 39 29.31 -10.75 -7.26
C PHE A 39 30.54 -9.84 -7.38
N ALA A 40 31.72 -10.39 -7.69
CA ALA A 40 32.87 -9.57 -8.06
C ALA A 40 32.77 -8.95 -9.47
N THR A 41 31.69 -9.18 -10.20
CA THR A 41 31.44 -8.63 -11.55
C THR A 41 30.32 -7.60 -11.57
N GLU A 42 30.39 -6.64 -12.51
CA GLU A 42 29.30 -5.66 -12.73
C GLU A 42 27.96 -6.35 -12.96
N GLN A 43 27.93 -7.38 -13.80
CA GLN A 43 26.71 -8.11 -14.12
C GLN A 43 26.12 -8.81 -12.88
N GLY A 44 26.96 -9.38 -12.02
CA GLY A 44 26.52 -10.02 -10.79
C GLY A 44 25.88 -9.04 -9.81
N ILE A 45 26.52 -7.88 -9.60
CA ILE A 45 25.96 -6.81 -8.77
C ILE A 45 24.68 -6.23 -9.38
N GLU A 46 24.65 -5.97 -10.69
CA GLU A 46 23.41 -5.52 -11.38
C GLU A 46 22.27 -6.54 -11.18
N GLY A 47 22.59 -7.84 -11.21
CA GLY A 47 21.63 -8.91 -10.93
C GLY A 47 21.06 -8.83 -9.52
N LEU A 48 21.88 -8.60 -8.48
CA LEU A 48 21.42 -8.40 -7.10
C LEU A 48 20.53 -7.15 -6.97
N VAL A 49 20.95 -6.03 -7.58
CA VAL A 49 20.17 -4.80 -7.58
C VAL A 49 18.80 -5.03 -8.26
N ASN A 50 18.78 -5.69 -9.43
CA ASN A 50 17.53 -6.04 -10.10
C ASN A 50 16.64 -6.95 -9.25
N GLN A 51 17.22 -7.87 -8.48
CA GLN A 51 16.48 -8.77 -7.58
C GLN A 51 15.83 -7.99 -6.42
N MET A 52 16.44 -6.91 -5.91
CA MET A 52 15.80 -6.05 -4.91
C MET A 52 14.49 -5.46 -5.46
N TYR A 53 14.51 -4.88 -6.67
CA TYR A 53 13.32 -4.33 -7.32
C TYR A 53 12.27 -5.39 -7.65
N TYR A 54 12.71 -6.58 -8.06
CA TYR A 54 11.81 -7.71 -8.28
C TYR A 54 11.09 -8.11 -6.99
N ASN A 55 11.82 -8.23 -5.87
CA ASN A 55 11.24 -8.56 -4.57
C ASN A 55 10.30 -7.46 -4.09
N PHE A 56 10.68 -6.20 -4.28
CA PHE A 56 9.85 -5.05 -3.94
C PHE A 56 8.52 -5.09 -4.71
N ARG A 57 8.54 -5.28 -6.03
CA ARG A 57 7.36 -5.42 -6.86
C ARG A 57 6.54 -6.64 -6.49
N TRP A 58 7.18 -7.81 -6.44
CA TRP A 58 6.54 -9.09 -6.18
C TRP A 58 5.78 -9.11 -4.87
N LYS A 59 6.32 -8.50 -3.85
CA LYS A 59 5.89 -8.74 -2.48
C LYS A 59 5.00 -7.63 -1.92
N TYR A 60 4.96 -6.43 -2.54
CA TYR A 60 4.35 -5.27 -1.88
C TYR A 60 3.31 -4.51 -2.69
N TYR A 61 3.28 -4.58 -4.01
CA TYR A 61 2.37 -3.70 -4.76
C TYR A 61 1.62 -4.45 -5.86
N GLY A 62 0.29 -4.42 -5.76
CA GLY A 62 -0.61 -4.91 -6.80
C GLY A 62 -1.49 -6.11 -6.45
N ARG A 63 -1.28 -6.76 -5.29
CA ARG A 63 -2.12 -7.89 -4.82
C ARG A 63 -2.90 -7.56 -3.56
N GLU A 64 -3.75 -8.51 -3.12
CA GLU A 64 -4.61 -8.40 -1.94
C GLU A 64 -3.81 -8.11 -0.67
N ASP A 65 -2.80 -8.95 -0.37
CA ASP A 65 -2.05 -8.83 0.88
C ASP A 65 -1.43 -7.44 1.06
N PRO A 66 -0.68 -6.90 0.09
CA PRO A 66 -0.17 -5.53 0.22
C PRO A 66 -1.25 -4.48 0.38
N VAL A 67 -2.37 -4.58 -0.34
CA VAL A 67 -3.49 -3.65 -0.18
C VAL A 67 -4.03 -3.69 1.25
N LEU A 68 -4.14 -4.88 1.84
CA LEU A 68 -4.58 -5.04 3.22
C LEU A 68 -3.53 -4.55 4.23
N TYR A 69 -2.23 -4.72 3.96
CA TYR A 69 -1.16 -4.25 4.84
C TYR A 69 -1.11 -2.72 4.97
N PHE A 70 -1.38 -2.01 3.88
CA PHE A 70 -1.19 -0.56 3.81
C PHE A 70 -2.50 0.23 3.91
N GLU A 71 -3.58 -0.28 3.29
CA GLU A 71 -4.84 0.45 3.19
C GLU A 71 -5.96 -0.19 4.00
N GLY A 72 -5.84 -1.50 4.30
CA GLY A 72 -6.91 -2.24 4.95
C GLY A 72 -7.14 -1.81 6.39
N ALA A 73 -6.07 -1.58 7.15
CA ALA A 73 -6.15 -1.04 8.49
C ALA A 73 -6.18 0.49 8.43
N GLY A 74 -7.35 1.08 8.45
CA GLY A 74 -7.50 2.52 8.33
C GLY A 74 -8.90 3.00 8.71
N ASP A 75 -9.05 4.31 8.68
CA ASP A 75 -10.31 5.01 8.94
C ASP A 75 -11.07 5.39 7.67
N ILE A 76 -10.41 5.31 6.51
CA ILE A 76 -10.94 5.72 5.21
C ILE A 76 -11.44 4.56 4.34
N TRP A 77 -11.00 3.35 4.63
CA TRP A 77 -11.45 2.13 3.96
C TRP A 77 -11.97 1.11 4.96
N ALA A 78 -13.05 0.42 4.60
CA ALA A 78 -13.55 -0.71 5.35
C ALA A 78 -13.43 -1.99 4.52
N ASN A 79 -12.97 -3.08 5.14
CA ASN A 79 -12.96 -4.39 4.50
C ASN A 79 -14.38 -4.96 4.48
N MET A 80 -14.77 -5.48 3.33
CA MET A 80 -16.06 -6.16 3.18
C MET A 80 -16.01 -7.55 3.83
N PRO A 81 -17.03 -7.93 4.63
CA PRO A 81 -16.98 -9.07 5.54
C PRO A 81 -16.88 -10.44 4.88
N ASP A 82 -17.23 -10.57 3.62
CA ASP A 82 -17.67 -11.87 3.08
C ASP A 82 -16.57 -12.76 2.49
N LYS A 83 -15.31 -12.37 2.45
CA LYS A 83 -14.39 -13.15 1.61
C LYS A 83 -13.08 -13.64 2.19
N TYR A 84 -12.54 -12.97 3.19
CA TYR A 84 -11.21 -13.34 3.64
C TYR A 84 -11.08 -13.19 5.15
N THR A 85 -11.16 -14.30 5.87
CA THR A 85 -10.93 -14.34 7.32
C THR A 85 -9.62 -13.63 7.69
N TYR A 86 -8.57 -13.78 6.86
CA TYR A 86 -7.30 -13.07 7.07
C TYR A 86 -7.43 -11.55 6.85
N GLY A 87 -8.38 -11.08 6.06
CA GLY A 87 -8.66 -9.67 5.91
C GLY A 87 -9.05 -9.01 7.23
N MET A 88 -9.83 -9.67 8.06
CA MET A 88 -10.23 -9.15 9.39
C MET A 88 -9.04 -8.99 10.33
N GLN A 89 -8.06 -9.89 10.28
CA GLN A 89 -6.85 -9.80 11.09
C GLN A 89 -6.04 -8.54 10.77
N LEU A 90 -5.90 -8.20 9.49
CA LEU A 90 -5.13 -7.04 9.04
C LEU A 90 -5.93 -5.73 9.08
N THR A 91 -7.24 -5.80 8.88
CA THR A 91 -8.08 -4.61 8.72
C THR A 91 -8.83 -4.22 9.99
N ARG A 92 -9.00 -5.14 10.93
CA ARG A 92 -9.73 -4.95 12.19
C ARG A 92 -8.94 -5.37 13.42
N PHE A 93 -7.74 -5.94 13.21
CA PHE A 93 -6.88 -6.53 14.25
C PHE A 93 -7.51 -7.69 15.03
N VAL A 94 -8.65 -8.23 14.55
CA VAL A 94 -9.31 -9.37 15.20
C VAL A 94 -8.38 -10.57 15.14
N ASP A 95 -8.01 -11.09 16.30
CA ASP A 95 -7.13 -12.25 16.44
C ASP A 95 -5.81 -12.13 15.62
N LEU A 96 -5.27 -10.92 15.55
CA LEU A 96 -3.95 -10.68 14.97
C LEU A 96 -2.88 -11.18 15.93
N GLN A 97 -2.20 -12.29 15.58
CA GLN A 97 -1.17 -12.94 16.39
C GLN A 97 0.07 -13.27 15.55
N GLY A 98 1.18 -13.59 16.21
CA GLY A 98 2.46 -13.87 15.55
C GLY A 98 2.50 -15.12 14.67
N ASP A 99 1.55 -16.04 14.84
CA ASP A 99 1.42 -17.25 14.02
C ASP A 99 0.73 -17.02 12.67
N ARG A 100 0.20 -15.81 12.42
CA ARG A 100 -0.53 -15.49 11.19
C ARG A 100 0.40 -15.42 9.98
N GLY A 101 -0.02 -16.08 8.90
CA GLY A 101 0.76 -16.16 7.66
C GLY A 101 1.10 -14.81 7.05
N GLN A 102 0.23 -13.80 7.20
CA GLN A 102 0.41 -12.44 6.71
C GLN A 102 1.52 -11.72 7.49
N VAL A 103 1.55 -11.86 8.81
CA VAL A 103 2.59 -11.31 9.70
C VAL A 103 3.96 -11.88 9.32
N LYS A 104 4.05 -13.22 9.22
CA LYS A 104 5.25 -13.92 8.71
C LYS A 104 5.62 -13.44 7.31
N GLY A 105 4.62 -13.29 6.44
CA GLY A 105 4.83 -12.86 5.06
C GLY A 105 5.44 -11.47 4.98
N ALA A 106 4.92 -10.51 5.72
CA ALA A 106 5.43 -9.14 5.77
C ALA A 106 6.88 -9.11 6.29
N TRP A 107 7.14 -9.75 7.44
CA TRP A 107 8.48 -9.83 8.03
C TRP A 107 9.54 -10.39 7.08
N ASN A 108 9.34 -11.61 6.59
CA ASN A 108 10.32 -12.29 5.76
C ASN A 108 10.61 -11.52 4.47
N ARG A 109 9.55 -11.02 3.83
CA ARG A 109 9.67 -10.32 2.54
C ARG A 109 10.48 -9.03 2.65
N VAL A 110 10.33 -8.29 3.77
CA VAL A 110 11.10 -7.06 3.96
C VAL A 110 12.54 -7.36 4.30
N TYR A 111 12.78 -8.34 5.16
CA TYR A 111 14.16 -8.79 5.45
C TYR A 111 14.88 -9.37 4.23
N ASP A 112 14.18 -9.99 3.27
CA ASP A 112 14.78 -10.39 2.00
C ASP A 112 15.33 -9.17 1.21
N ILE A 113 14.63 -8.02 1.25
CA ILE A 113 15.12 -6.79 0.61
C ILE A 113 16.33 -6.24 1.35
N VAL A 114 16.28 -6.22 2.69
CA VAL A 114 17.40 -5.81 3.54
C VAL A 114 18.63 -6.66 3.25
N ASN A 115 18.48 -7.98 3.20
CA ASN A 115 19.60 -8.89 2.94
C ASN A 115 20.22 -8.67 1.56
N LEU A 116 19.40 -8.49 0.52
CA LEU A 116 19.90 -8.18 -0.82
C LEU A 116 20.65 -6.84 -0.86
N ALA A 117 20.09 -5.81 -0.22
CA ALA A 117 20.74 -4.50 -0.15
C ALA A 117 22.08 -4.58 0.58
N ASN A 118 22.14 -5.28 1.71
CA ASN A 118 23.37 -5.54 2.45
C ASN A 118 24.39 -6.27 1.58
N THR A 119 23.98 -7.34 0.89
CA THR A 119 24.85 -8.10 -0.02
C THR A 119 25.44 -7.20 -1.12
N VAL A 120 24.62 -6.32 -1.72
CA VAL A 120 25.14 -5.33 -2.69
C VAL A 120 26.19 -4.45 -2.05
N LEU A 121 25.91 -3.89 -0.86
CA LEU A 121 26.83 -2.97 -0.18
C LEU A 121 28.13 -3.64 0.27
N ASP A 122 28.09 -4.93 0.63
CA ASP A 122 29.27 -5.70 1.03
C ASP A 122 30.19 -6.02 -0.16
N TYR A 123 29.63 -6.42 -1.32
CA TYR A 123 30.40 -6.81 -2.48
C TYR A 123 30.79 -5.64 -3.40
N LEU A 124 30.02 -4.56 -3.41
CA LEU A 124 30.23 -3.40 -4.29
C LEU A 124 31.66 -2.82 -4.21
N PRO A 125 32.31 -2.69 -3.02
CA PRO A 125 33.68 -2.18 -2.92
C PRO A 125 34.71 -3.04 -3.63
N THR A 126 34.50 -4.35 -3.73
CA THR A 126 35.40 -5.35 -4.33
C THR A 126 35.10 -5.66 -5.78
N THR A 127 33.96 -5.15 -6.31
CA THR A 127 33.53 -5.38 -7.70
C THR A 127 34.50 -4.73 -8.68
N LYS A 128 35.08 -5.57 -9.57
CA LYS A 128 36.09 -5.15 -10.55
C LYS A 128 35.44 -4.48 -11.77
N ASN A 129 36.21 -3.60 -12.41
CA ASN A 129 35.86 -2.94 -13.69
C ASN A 129 34.57 -2.09 -13.64
N LEU A 130 34.06 -1.79 -12.46
CA LEU A 130 32.90 -0.93 -12.29
C LEU A 130 33.35 0.54 -12.28
N ASN A 131 32.83 1.35 -13.19
CA ASN A 131 33.11 2.78 -13.18
C ASN A 131 32.44 3.46 -11.97
N GLU A 132 32.93 4.61 -11.58
CA GLU A 132 32.48 5.33 -10.40
C GLU A 132 30.96 5.69 -10.48
N GLU A 133 30.50 6.08 -11.65
CA GLU A 133 29.11 6.48 -11.87
C GLU A 133 28.15 5.31 -11.62
N THR A 134 28.43 4.14 -12.22
CA THR A 134 27.63 2.93 -12.01
C THR A 134 27.72 2.43 -10.56
N ARG A 135 28.90 2.56 -9.93
CA ARG A 135 29.07 2.24 -8.51
C ARG A 135 28.17 3.09 -7.64
N ASN A 136 28.15 4.41 -7.89
CA ASN A 136 27.30 5.36 -7.16
C ASN A 136 25.81 5.07 -7.37
N ASP A 137 25.39 4.70 -8.58
CA ASP A 137 24.01 4.30 -8.86
C ASP A 137 23.63 3.07 -8.03
N PHE A 138 24.42 1.99 -8.06
CA PHE A 138 24.12 0.76 -7.34
C PHE A 138 24.17 0.93 -5.81
N GLU A 139 25.14 1.68 -5.30
CA GLU A 139 25.19 2.01 -3.88
C GLU A 139 23.97 2.84 -3.45
N GLY A 140 23.65 3.88 -4.22
CA GLY A 140 22.52 4.75 -3.94
C GLY A 140 21.19 4.00 -3.95
N GLU A 141 21.01 3.07 -4.88
CA GLU A 141 19.81 2.23 -4.95
C GLU A 141 19.74 1.21 -3.81
N ALA A 142 20.84 0.58 -3.46
CA ALA A 142 20.88 -0.36 -2.33
C ALA A 142 20.56 0.35 -1.01
N ARG A 143 21.12 1.54 -0.79
CA ARG A 143 20.83 2.37 0.38
C ARG A 143 19.40 2.86 0.40
N PHE A 144 18.87 3.31 -0.73
CA PHE A 144 17.46 3.69 -0.86
C PHE A 144 16.53 2.53 -0.46
N MET A 145 16.76 1.33 -1.00
CA MET A 145 15.96 0.15 -0.72
C MET A 145 16.09 -0.31 0.74
N ARG A 146 17.30 -0.26 1.34
CA ARG A 146 17.54 -0.65 2.72
C ARG A 146 16.88 0.31 3.70
N SER A 147 17.00 1.61 3.48
CA SER A 147 16.32 2.64 4.25
C SER A 147 14.80 2.42 4.24
N TYR A 148 14.22 2.22 3.05
CA TYR A 148 12.79 2.02 2.91
C TYR A 148 12.30 0.71 3.54
N ALA A 149 13.06 -0.37 3.39
CA ALA A 149 12.74 -1.66 4.00
C ALA A 149 12.78 -1.59 5.53
N TYR A 150 13.82 -1.02 6.11
CA TYR A 150 13.91 -0.84 7.55
C TYR A 150 12.82 0.09 8.11
N TRP A 151 12.45 1.15 7.35
CA TRP A 151 11.32 1.98 7.74
C TRP A 151 10.02 1.16 7.89
N TRP A 152 9.68 0.27 6.95
CA TRP A 152 8.53 -0.62 7.12
C TRP A 152 8.65 -1.54 8.32
N LEU A 153 9.82 -2.19 8.49
CA LEU A 153 10.02 -3.12 9.60
C LEU A 153 9.83 -2.42 10.96
N VAL A 154 10.44 -1.27 11.12
CA VAL A 154 10.36 -0.50 12.37
C VAL A 154 8.94 0.00 12.61
N GLU A 155 8.27 0.49 11.56
CA GLU A 155 6.91 0.99 11.73
C GLU A 155 5.90 -0.12 12.02
N TRP A 156 6.04 -1.30 11.45
CA TRP A 156 5.13 -2.41 11.75
C TRP A 156 5.49 -3.15 13.04
N PHE A 157 6.77 -3.40 13.30
CA PHE A 157 7.19 -4.36 14.35
C PHE A 157 7.93 -3.71 15.53
N GLY A 158 8.28 -2.44 15.43
CA GLY A 158 8.98 -1.72 16.51
C GLY A 158 10.46 -2.05 16.58
N ASP A 159 10.92 -2.44 17.77
CA ASP A 159 12.30 -2.83 18.00
C ASP A 159 12.56 -4.22 17.40
N ILE A 160 13.50 -4.29 16.49
CA ILE A 160 13.75 -5.46 15.65
C ILE A 160 15.25 -5.76 15.57
N GLU A 161 15.60 -6.88 14.96
CA GLU A 161 17.01 -7.19 14.70
C GLU A 161 17.58 -6.25 13.62
N LEU A 162 18.67 -5.57 13.93
CA LEU A 162 19.41 -4.77 12.96
C LEU A 162 20.50 -5.61 12.29
N ARG A 163 20.42 -5.74 10.97
CA ARG A 163 21.42 -6.40 10.12
C ARG A 163 21.98 -5.41 9.12
N THR A 164 23.28 -5.22 9.14
CA THR A 164 24.00 -4.28 8.25
C THR A 164 24.87 -4.99 7.21
N HIS A 165 24.98 -6.32 7.28
CA HIS A 165 25.71 -7.17 6.35
C HIS A 165 24.81 -8.23 5.73
N GLY A 166 25.15 -8.69 4.53
CA GLY A 166 24.52 -9.84 3.88
C GLY A 166 24.74 -11.11 4.69
N THR A 167 23.76 -12.02 4.63
CA THR A 167 23.87 -13.31 5.34
C THR A 167 24.76 -14.26 4.56
N ASP A 168 25.91 -14.59 5.10
CA ASP A 168 26.87 -15.55 4.58
C ASP A 168 26.88 -16.86 5.38
N GLN A 169 26.51 -16.78 6.67
CA GLN A 169 26.42 -17.91 7.57
C GLN A 169 25.11 -17.90 8.36
N PRO A 170 24.57 -19.07 8.75
CA PRO A 170 23.40 -19.13 9.63
C PRO A 170 23.69 -18.45 10.98
N THR A 171 22.80 -17.55 11.40
CA THR A 171 22.82 -16.99 12.76
C THR A 171 21.76 -17.67 13.61
N PHE A 172 22.15 -18.11 14.80
CA PHE A 172 21.28 -18.88 15.70
C PHE A 172 20.60 -18.01 16.78
N ALA A 173 21.12 -16.82 17.03
CA ALA A 173 20.53 -15.87 17.98
C ALA A 173 20.28 -14.53 17.29
N ALA A 174 19.24 -13.82 17.75
CA ALA A 174 18.89 -12.48 17.29
C ALA A 174 18.59 -11.58 18.50
N TYR A 175 18.85 -10.28 18.36
CA TYR A 175 18.66 -9.32 19.45
C TYR A 175 17.87 -8.11 18.94
N ARG A 176 16.97 -7.59 19.76
CA ARG A 176 16.24 -6.36 19.43
C ARG A 176 17.18 -5.16 19.51
N THR A 177 17.18 -4.38 18.44
CA THR A 177 17.76 -3.03 18.42
C THR A 177 16.62 -2.03 18.57
N ASP A 178 16.83 -1.04 19.41
CA ASP A 178 15.87 0.05 19.59
C ASP A 178 15.58 0.75 18.26
N ARG A 179 14.33 1.05 18.00
CA ARG A 179 13.88 1.64 16.72
C ARG A 179 14.50 3.00 16.44
N LYS A 180 14.76 3.84 17.46
CA LYS A 180 15.44 5.12 17.27
C LYS A 180 16.88 4.90 16.77
N THR A 181 17.57 3.92 17.35
CA THR A 181 18.90 3.51 16.91
C THR A 181 18.89 3.07 15.44
N ILE A 182 17.91 2.27 15.02
CA ILE A 182 17.80 1.84 13.61
C ILE A 182 17.55 3.03 12.69
N TYR A 183 16.74 4.00 13.11
CA TYR A 183 16.55 5.23 12.35
C TYR A 183 17.83 6.04 12.22
N ASP A 184 18.56 6.20 13.32
CA ASP A 184 19.70 7.09 13.41
C ASP A 184 20.96 6.48 12.79
N GLU A 185 21.11 5.15 12.80
CA GLU A 185 22.28 4.46 12.26
C GLU A 185 22.11 4.00 10.80
N VAL A 186 20.87 3.70 10.36
CA VAL A 186 20.64 3.12 9.03
C VAL A 186 19.60 3.91 8.23
N ILE A 187 18.38 4.10 8.73
CA ILE A 187 17.28 4.63 7.90
C ILE A 187 17.61 6.03 7.36
N ILE A 188 17.95 6.96 8.25
CA ILE A 188 18.28 8.35 7.87
C ILE A 188 19.60 8.43 7.12
N PRO A 189 20.72 7.83 7.61
CA PRO A 189 22.00 7.87 6.89
C PRO A 189 21.95 7.28 5.48
N ASP A 190 21.21 6.17 5.29
CA ASP A 190 21.05 5.56 3.97
C ASP A 190 20.21 6.43 3.03
N ALA A 191 19.14 7.07 3.54
CA ALA A 191 18.35 8.01 2.74
C ALA A 191 19.18 9.24 2.33
N GLU A 192 20.00 9.79 3.23
CA GLU A 192 20.90 10.91 2.94
C GLU A 192 22.01 10.51 1.95
N ALA A 193 22.54 9.30 2.05
CA ALA A 193 23.52 8.78 1.10
C ALA A 193 22.89 8.59 -0.29
N ALA A 194 21.67 8.04 -0.35
CA ALA A 194 20.93 7.90 -1.61
C ALA A 194 20.69 9.26 -2.29
N VAL A 195 20.35 10.32 -1.52
CA VAL A 195 20.22 11.69 -2.05
C VAL A 195 21.51 12.18 -2.70
N LYS A 196 22.67 11.85 -2.12
CA LYS A 196 23.98 12.28 -2.64
C LYS A 196 24.39 11.50 -3.88
N LEU A 197 24.16 10.18 -3.87
CA LEU A 197 24.67 9.25 -4.89
C LEU A 197 23.77 9.18 -6.14
N LEU A 198 22.44 9.18 -5.97
CA LEU A 198 21.52 9.01 -7.08
C LEU A 198 21.44 10.25 -7.96
N LYS A 199 21.33 10.01 -9.27
CA LYS A 199 21.20 11.03 -10.30
C LYS A 199 19.73 11.38 -10.57
N VAL A 200 19.53 12.43 -11.35
CA VAL A 200 18.20 12.82 -11.86
C VAL A 200 17.70 11.77 -12.85
N GLU A 201 18.57 11.35 -13.78
CA GLU A 201 18.25 10.28 -14.72
C GLU A 201 18.46 8.91 -14.06
N PRO A 202 17.51 7.99 -14.18
CA PRO A 202 17.65 6.67 -13.58
C PRO A 202 18.68 5.82 -14.36
N TYR A 203 19.27 4.86 -13.67
CA TYR A 203 20.21 3.92 -14.30
C TYR A 203 19.65 3.31 -15.59
N LYS A 204 20.39 3.41 -16.69
CA LYS A 204 19.99 2.97 -18.05
C LYS A 204 18.62 3.49 -18.51
N GLY A 205 18.16 4.65 -18.02
CA GLY A 205 16.87 5.24 -18.40
C GLY A 205 15.64 4.49 -17.87
N ASN A 206 15.79 3.55 -16.94
CA ASN A 206 14.71 2.74 -16.41
C ASN A 206 13.94 3.48 -15.31
N ILE A 207 12.73 3.97 -15.62
CA ILE A 207 11.89 4.75 -14.72
C ILE A 207 11.47 4.02 -13.42
N GLY A 208 11.59 2.69 -13.38
CA GLY A 208 11.35 1.88 -12.18
C GLY A 208 12.53 1.88 -11.20
N ARG A 209 13.71 2.42 -11.59
CA ARG A 209 14.88 2.54 -10.73
C ARG A 209 14.81 3.83 -9.91
N ALA A 210 15.36 3.80 -8.70
CA ALA A 210 15.38 4.97 -7.83
C ALA A 210 16.20 6.11 -8.45
N GLN A 211 15.69 7.33 -8.30
CA GLN A 211 16.27 8.57 -8.81
C GLN A 211 16.45 9.56 -7.67
N LYS A 212 17.17 10.63 -7.91
CA LYS A 212 17.38 11.71 -6.91
C LYS A 212 16.06 12.22 -6.31
N LYS A 213 15.02 12.41 -7.13
CA LYS A 213 13.69 12.83 -6.65
C LYS A 213 13.05 11.81 -5.70
N ALA A 214 13.26 10.51 -5.94
CA ALA A 214 12.77 9.44 -5.07
C ALA A 214 13.54 9.43 -3.74
N ALA A 215 14.85 9.63 -3.76
CA ALA A 215 15.67 9.69 -2.56
C ALA A 215 15.29 10.86 -1.64
N TYR A 216 15.04 12.05 -2.20
CA TYR A 216 14.54 13.19 -1.42
C TYR A 216 13.13 12.92 -0.85
N ALA A 217 12.25 12.30 -1.61
CA ALA A 217 10.92 11.94 -1.12
C ALA A 217 10.99 10.91 0.02
N LEU A 218 11.90 9.92 -0.08
CA LEU A 218 12.14 8.98 1.00
C LEU A 218 12.69 9.70 2.24
N LEU A 219 13.73 10.54 2.09
CA LEU A 219 14.32 11.29 3.20
C LEU A 219 13.27 12.16 3.91
N ALA A 220 12.41 12.86 3.15
CA ALA A 220 11.32 13.65 3.71
C ALA A 220 10.37 12.78 4.55
N ARG A 221 9.95 11.63 4.02
CA ARG A 221 9.03 10.70 4.69
C ARG A 221 9.62 10.10 5.95
N VAL A 222 10.86 9.58 5.88
CA VAL A 222 11.47 8.89 7.03
C VAL A 222 11.91 9.86 8.13
N ALA A 223 12.33 11.08 7.78
CA ALA A 223 12.64 12.11 8.77
C ALA A 223 11.37 12.60 9.49
N LEU A 224 10.26 12.80 8.77
CA LEU A 224 8.96 13.10 9.37
C LEU A 224 8.51 11.97 10.31
N ALA A 225 8.67 10.70 9.90
CA ALA A 225 8.32 9.56 10.73
C ALA A 225 9.22 9.44 11.97
N ARG A 226 10.53 9.74 11.84
CA ARG A 226 11.48 9.68 12.97
C ARG A 226 11.14 10.68 14.08
N ALA A 227 10.60 11.85 13.71
CA ALA A 227 10.24 12.89 14.66
C ALA A 227 9.23 12.44 15.72
N GLN A 228 8.34 11.45 15.41
CA GLN A 228 7.34 10.92 16.34
C GLN A 228 7.93 10.30 17.61
N TYR A 229 9.19 9.84 17.53
CA TYR A 229 9.87 9.18 18.65
C TYR A 229 10.60 10.14 19.59
N GLU A 230 10.50 11.44 19.33
CA GLU A 230 11.03 12.47 20.20
C GLU A 230 9.92 13.14 21.02
N THR A 231 10.31 13.79 22.11
CA THR A 231 9.35 14.57 22.90
C THR A 231 8.77 15.70 22.06
N ALA A 232 7.46 15.79 22.02
CA ALA A 232 6.78 16.82 21.24
C ALA A 232 7.28 18.24 21.66
N GLY A 233 7.69 19.02 20.64
CA GLY A 233 8.21 20.38 20.84
C GLY A 233 9.68 20.46 21.29
N SER A 234 10.38 19.32 21.47
CA SER A 234 11.83 19.31 21.76
C SER A 234 12.65 19.84 20.58
N SER A 235 13.92 20.19 20.84
CA SER A 235 14.89 20.55 19.81
C SER A 235 15.13 19.41 18.84
N GLU A 236 15.25 18.21 19.38
CA GLU A 236 15.47 16.96 18.63
C GLU A 236 14.31 16.69 17.65
N ALA A 237 13.06 16.82 18.11
CA ALA A 237 11.90 16.70 17.23
C ALA A 237 11.92 17.77 16.11
N ARG A 238 12.29 19.01 16.47
CA ARG A 238 12.41 20.12 15.49
C ARG A 238 13.47 19.85 14.44
N ASP A 239 14.61 19.27 14.80
CA ASP A 239 15.69 18.94 13.87
C ASP A 239 15.21 17.93 12.81
N PHE A 240 14.42 16.92 13.20
CA PHE A 240 13.85 15.98 12.25
C PHE A 240 12.73 16.60 11.40
N TYR A 241 11.87 17.45 11.97
CA TYR A 241 10.90 18.21 11.18
C TYR A 241 11.58 19.14 10.19
N GLN A 242 12.67 19.82 10.59
CA GLN A 242 13.44 20.67 9.68
C GLN A 242 14.08 19.86 8.56
N LYS A 243 14.68 18.70 8.87
CA LYS A 243 15.25 17.78 7.87
C LYS A 243 14.18 17.31 6.87
N ALA A 244 13.00 16.92 7.34
CA ALA A 244 11.89 16.50 6.49
C ALA A 244 11.40 17.66 5.60
N TYR A 245 11.24 18.86 6.18
CA TYR A 245 10.89 20.07 5.46
C TYR A 245 11.88 20.40 4.36
N ASP A 246 13.18 20.43 4.68
CA ASP A 246 14.23 20.76 3.71
C ASP A 246 14.26 19.79 2.54
N ALA A 247 14.09 18.49 2.80
CA ALA A 247 14.03 17.47 1.76
C ALA A 247 12.79 17.63 0.87
N ALA A 248 11.61 17.83 1.46
CA ALA A 248 10.37 18.07 0.71
C ALA A 248 10.42 19.37 -0.08
N LYS A 249 10.91 20.46 0.55
CA LYS A 249 11.07 21.77 -0.09
C LYS A 249 12.05 21.72 -1.26
N TYR A 250 13.13 20.95 -1.14
CA TYR A 250 14.07 20.77 -2.26
C TYR A 250 13.34 20.22 -3.50
N VAL A 251 12.49 19.21 -3.35
CA VAL A 251 11.71 18.66 -4.47
C VAL A 251 10.75 19.71 -5.04
N MET A 252 10.08 20.47 -4.17
CA MET A 252 9.15 21.52 -4.58
C MET A 252 9.83 22.66 -5.35
N ASP A 253 11.01 23.06 -4.92
CA ASP A 253 11.73 24.19 -5.52
C ASP A 253 12.51 23.81 -6.79
N ASN A 254 12.82 22.52 -6.97
CA ASN A 254 13.63 22.04 -8.09
C ASN A 254 12.85 21.17 -9.08
N GLN A 255 11.54 21.37 -9.22
CA GLN A 255 10.67 20.54 -10.07
C GLN A 255 11.28 20.32 -11.47
N ASN A 256 11.63 21.39 -12.17
CA ASN A 256 12.17 21.32 -13.52
C ASN A 256 13.49 20.55 -13.60
N ALA A 257 14.41 20.81 -12.65
CA ALA A 257 15.71 20.13 -12.56
C ALA A 257 15.57 18.64 -12.25
N LEU A 258 14.51 18.25 -11.57
CA LEU A 258 14.17 16.86 -11.23
C LEU A 258 13.26 16.17 -12.25
N GLY A 259 12.96 16.81 -13.38
CA GLY A 259 12.07 16.27 -14.40
C GLY A 259 10.60 16.16 -13.95
N ILE A 260 10.19 16.97 -12.97
CA ILE A 260 8.81 16.99 -12.45
C ILE A 260 8.03 18.07 -13.21
N LYS A 261 6.85 17.71 -13.70
CA LYS A 261 5.93 18.65 -14.34
C LYS A 261 4.51 18.32 -13.89
N LEU A 262 3.88 19.27 -13.22
CA LEU A 262 2.50 19.11 -12.78
C LEU A 262 1.53 19.15 -13.96
N TYR A 263 0.55 18.26 -13.95
CA TYR A 263 -0.54 18.27 -14.92
C TYR A 263 -1.45 19.48 -14.72
N LYS A 264 -2.11 19.89 -15.77
CA LYS A 264 -3.03 21.06 -15.74
C LYS A 264 -4.31 20.77 -14.94
N THR A 265 -4.77 19.53 -14.99
CA THR A 265 -5.96 19.08 -14.28
C THR A 265 -5.64 17.91 -13.37
N TYR A 266 -6.37 17.76 -12.29
CA TYR A 266 -6.22 16.62 -11.37
C TYR A 266 -6.54 15.28 -12.05
N ASP A 267 -7.50 15.29 -12.98
CA ASP A 267 -7.89 14.10 -13.76
C ASP A 267 -6.75 13.52 -14.61
N GLU A 268 -5.93 14.38 -15.21
CA GLU A 268 -4.80 13.95 -16.06
C GLU A 268 -3.80 13.07 -15.31
N ILE A 269 -3.64 13.24 -14.00
CA ILE A 269 -2.73 12.44 -13.17
C ILE A 269 -3.10 10.94 -13.26
N TRP A 270 -4.41 10.65 -13.31
CA TRP A 270 -4.94 9.29 -13.18
C TRP A 270 -5.38 8.68 -14.52
N GLN A 271 -5.28 9.42 -15.62
CA GLN A 271 -5.61 8.88 -16.95
C GLN A 271 -4.63 7.79 -17.35
N ALA A 272 -5.15 6.67 -17.87
CA ALA A 272 -4.35 5.51 -18.28
C ALA A 272 -3.22 5.87 -19.28
N LYS A 273 -3.48 6.80 -20.21
CA LYS A 273 -2.48 7.27 -21.19
C LYS A 273 -1.24 7.93 -20.57
N ASN A 274 -1.37 8.48 -19.36
CA ASN A 274 -0.28 9.17 -18.65
C ASN A 274 0.45 8.25 -17.67
N ASN A 275 -0.06 7.05 -17.39
CA ASN A 275 0.46 6.20 -16.33
C ASN A 275 1.94 5.84 -16.52
N LYS A 276 2.35 5.44 -17.73
CA LYS A 276 3.72 5.00 -18.03
C LYS A 276 4.76 6.11 -18.17
N SER A 277 4.32 7.35 -18.22
CA SER A 277 5.16 8.53 -18.36
C SER A 277 4.75 9.66 -17.42
N ASN A 278 4.21 9.30 -16.26
CA ASN A 278 3.65 10.26 -15.34
C ASN A 278 4.73 11.14 -14.69
N THR A 279 4.63 12.43 -14.94
CA THR A 279 5.64 13.40 -14.51
C THR A 279 5.48 13.85 -13.05
N GLU A 280 4.37 13.52 -12.39
CA GLU A 280 4.17 13.76 -10.96
C GLU A 280 4.59 12.56 -10.10
N TYR A 281 4.92 11.39 -10.71
CA TYR A 281 5.44 10.25 -9.96
C TYR A 281 6.92 10.45 -9.67
N LEU A 282 7.27 10.35 -8.40
CA LEU A 282 8.66 10.45 -7.94
C LEU A 282 9.34 9.07 -7.89
N PHE A 283 8.56 8.03 -7.59
CA PHE A 283 9.01 6.64 -7.64
C PHE A 283 7.83 5.73 -7.94
N VAL A 284 8.05 4.70 -8.76
CA VAL A 284 7.00 3.77 -9.20
C VAL A 284 7.48 2.32 -9.17
N VAL A 285 6.56 1.42 -8.91
CA VAL A 285 6.73 -0.01 -9.22
C VAL A 285 6.20 -0.24 -10.64
N THR A 286 7.10 -0.64 -11.53
CA THR A 286 6.76 -0.86 -12.94
C THR A 286 6.16 -2.24 -13.18
N HIS A 287 5.18 -2.31 -14.09
CA HIS A 287 4.60 -3.54 -14.60
C HIS A 287 4.68 -3.57 -16.12
N SER A 288 4.76 -4.75 -16.73
CA SER A 288 4.92 -4.93 -18.16
C SER A 288 3.81 -5.79 -18.75
N SER A 289 3.42 -5.53 -20.00
CA SER A 289 2.57 -6.44 -20.79
C SER A 289 3.33 -7.67 -21.28
N ASN A 290 4.66 -7.67 -21.21
CA ASN A 290 5.46 -8.83 -21.53
C ASN A 290 5.31 -9.90 -20.43
N SER A 291 4.77 -11.06 -20.78
CA SER A 291 4.49 -12.16 -19.86
C SER A 291 5.75 -12.73 -19.17
N THR A 292 6.91 -12.62 -19.80
CA THR A 292 8.19 -13.01 -19.21
C THR A 292 8.59 -12.09 -18.07
N LEU A 293 8.33 -10.77 -18.21
CA LEU A 293 8.64 -9.75 -17.21
C LEU A 293 7.53 -9.60 -16.16
N ASN A 294 6.34 -10.10 -16.45
CA ASN A 294 5.16 -10.01 -15.57
C ASN A 294 4.37 -11.33 -15.63
N PRO A 295 4.97 -12.44 -15.16
CA PRO A 295 4.34 -13.76 -15.25
C PRO A 295 3.05 -13.82 -14.42
N GLN A 296 2.06 -14.56 -14.93
CA GLN A 296 0.76 -14.74 -14.25
C GLN A 296 0.88 -15.39 -12.87
N SER A 297 1.83 -16.31 -12.73
CA SER A 297 2.16 -16.95 -11.45
C SER A 297 2.91 -16.02 -10.50
N GLY A 298 3.40 -14.90 -11.03
CA GLY A 298 4.10 -13.86 -10.29
C GLY A 298 3.15 -12.96 -9.51
N ASN A 299 3.45 -11.68 -9.51
CA ASN A 299 2.68 -10.69 -8.76
C ASN A 299 2.00 -9.68 -9.69
N PRO A 300 0.89 -10.07 -10.32
CA PRO A 300 0.18 -9.21 -11.24
C PRO A 300 -0.42 -8.03 -10.48
N ASN A 301 -0.41 -6.85 -11.13
CA ASN A 301 -1.18 -5.71 -10.64
C ASN A 301 -2.68 -6.00 -10.79
N ARG A 302 -3.40 -6.03 -9.67
CA ARG A 302 -4.85 -6.24 -9.59
C ARG A 302 -5.58 -5.06 -8.94
N LEU A 303 -4.93 -3.93 -8.75
CA LEU A 303 -5.47 -2.79 -8.00
C LEU A 303 -6.80 -2.29 -8.56
N HIS A 304 -7.00 -2.34 -9.88
CA HIS A 304 -8.23 -1.94 -10.51
C HIS A 304 -9.48 -2.68 -10.02
N MET A 305 -9.32 -3.85 -9.39
CA MET A 305 -10.43 -4.69 -8.96
C MET A 305 -10.89 -4.39 -7.52
N TYR A 306 -9.98 -3.95 -6.64
CA TYR A 306 -10.16 -4.06 -5.18
C TYR A 306 -11.10 -3.02 -4.57
N TRP A 307 -11.35 -1.91 -5.27
CA TRP A 307 -12.24 -0.84 -4.82
C TRP A 307 -13.49 -0.69 -5.70
N SER A 308 -13.86 -1.76 -6.39
CA SER A 308 -15.08 -1.76 -7.22
C SER A 308 -16.26 -2.36 -6.46
N PRO A 309 -17.46 -1.74 -6.52
CA PRO A 309 -18.67 -2.35 -6.02
C PRO A 309 -19.02 -3.60 -6.84
N ARG A 310 -19.85 -4.48 -6.28
CA ARG A 310 -20.27 -5.70 -6.97
C ARG A 310 -21.46 -5.41 -7.89
N LEU A 311 -21.19 -5.32 -9.18
CA LEU A 311 -22.17 -4.99 -10.21
C LEU A 311 -22.36 -6.10 -11.26
N LEU A 312 -21.57 -7.18 -11.16
CA LEU A 312 -21.68 -8.35 -12.01
C LEU A 312 -23.07 -9.00 -11.88
N ASN A 313 -23.70 -9.24 -13.00
CA ASN A 313 -25.06 -9.80 -13.12
C ASN A 313 -26.14 -8.92 -12.47
N ARG A 314 -25.90 -7.60 -12.36
CA ARG A 314 -26.88 -6.63 -11.88
C ARG A 314 -27.38 -5.76 -13.01
N PHE A 315 -28.66 -5.44 -13.01
CA PHE A 315 -29.35 -4.62 -14.04
C PHE A 315 -28.79 -4.85 -15.46
N GLY A 316 -28.58 -6.14 -15.80
CA GLY A 316 -28.13 -6.59 -17.12
C GLY A 316 -26.62 -6.51 -17.38
N ASN A 317 -25.79 -6.10 -16.40
CA ASN A 317 -24.36 -6.02 -16.59
C ASN A 317 -23.68 -7.39 -16.55
N THR A 318 -22.76 -7.61 -17.48
CA THR A 318 -21.95 -8.82 -17.58
C THR A 318 -20.47 -8.48 -17.66
N GLN A 319 -19.62 -9.34 -17.09
CA GLN A 319 -18.17 -9.21 -17.21
C GLN A 319 -17.66 -9.99 -18.42
N THR A 320 -17.71 -9.38 -19.59
CA THR A 320 -17.13 -9.93 -20.83
C THR A 320 -15.80 -9.27 -21.16
N ALA A 321 -15.06 -9.84 -22.09
CA ALA A 321 -13.74 -9.33 -22.47
C ALA A 321 -13.77 -7.92 -23.07
N ASP A 322 -14.90 -7.50 -23.59
CA ASP A 322 -15.14 -6.24 -24.29
C ASP A 322 -16.02 -5.24 -23.52
N ASN A 323 -16.54 -5.63 -22.33
CA ASN A 323 -17.35 -4.73 -21.52
C ASN A 323 -16.47 -3.83 -20.62
N TRP A 324 -15.90 -2.79 -21.20
CA TRP A 324 -15.01 -1.84 -20.51
C TRP A 324 -15.69 -0.92 -19.50
N GLU A 325 -17.00 -0.81 -19.52
CA GLU A 325 -17.77 -0.10 -18.50
C GLU A 325 -17.76 -0.88 -17.18
N TYR A 326 -17.75 -2.22 -17.27
CA TYR A 326 -17.77 -3.13 -16.12
C TYR A 326 -16.57 -4.08 -16.17
N PRO A 327 -15.35 -3.57 -15.92
CA PRO A 327 -14.17 -4.40 -15.83
C PRO A 327 -14.28 -5.37 -14.65
N ARG A 328 -13.41 -6.38 -14.63
CA ARG A 328 -13.39 -7.33 -13.53
C ARG A 328 -13.32 -6.62 -12.19
N GLU A 329 -14.15 -7.07 -11.27
CA GLU A 329 -14.29 -6.54 -9.92
C GLU A 329 -13.89 -7.58 -8.86
N SER A 330 -13.40 -7.09 -7.73
CA SER A 330 -13.22 -7.85 -6.50
C SER A 330 -13.46 -6.87 -5.35
N VAL A 331 -14.55 -7.06 -4.62
CA VAL A 331 -14.97 -6.17 -3.54
C VAL A 331 -14.09 -6.45 -2.33
N LEU A 332 -12.95 -5.77 -2.21
CA LEU A 332 -12.03 -5.95 -1.10
C LEU A 332 -12.16 -4.83 -0.08
N LEU A 333 -12.14 -3.59 -0.55
CA LEU A 333 -12.25 -2.38 0.26
C LEU A 333 -13.37 -1.48 -0.27
N CYS A 334 -14.18 -0.96 0.62
CA CYS A 334 -15.16 0.08 0.32
C CYS A 334 -14.79 1.39 1.05
N PRO A 335 -15.12 2.56 0.48
CA PRO A 335 -14.89 3.82 1.16
C PRO A 335 -15.77 3.91 2.41
N THR A 336 -15.23 4.42 3.52
CA THR A 336 -16.04 4.78 4.68
C THR A 336 -16.85 6.04 4.39
N TYR A 337 -17.94 6.25 5.12
CA TYR A 337 -18.70 7.50 5.02
C TYR A 337 -17.83 8.72 5.36
N TYR A 338 -16.90 8.56 6.31
CA TYR A 338 -15.93 9.59 6.66
C TYR A 338 -15.14 10.07 5.43
N LEU A 339 -14.53 9.15 4.67
CA LEU A 339 -13.78 9.50 3.46
C LEU A 339 -14.64 10.27 2.45
N LEU A 340 -15.85 9.77 2.16
CA LEU A 340 -16.73 10.41 1.18
C LEU A 340 -17.16 11.82 1.61
N ASN A 341 -17.34 12.03 2.90
CA ASN A 341 -17.79 13.32 3.48
C ASN A 341 -16.66 14.35 3.65
N LEU A 342 -15.38 13.94 3.53
CA LEU A 342 -14.26 14.88 3.59
C LEU A 342 -14.25 15.88 2.41
N TYR A 343 -14.77 15.48 1.25
CA TYR A 343 -14.77 16.31 0.05
C TYR A 343 -15.90 17.32 0.10
N LYS A 344 -15.56 18.60 -0.09
CA LYS A 344 -16.54 19.70 -0.19
C LYS A 344 -17.09 19.78 -1.61
N ASP A 345 -18.17 20.54 -1.80
CA ASP A 345 -18.85 20.63 -3.09
C ASP A 345 -17.98 21.26 -4.18
N TRP A 346 -17.05 22.15 -3.82
CA TRP A 346 -16.09 22.74 -4.73
C TRP A 346 -14.94 21.79 -5.13
N ASP A 347 -14.74 20.64 -4.41
CA ASP A 347 -13.58 19.77 -4.58
C ASP A 347 -13.76 18.80 -5.74
N LEU A 348 -13.14 19.10 -6.87
CA LEU A 348 -13.17 18.28 -8.09
C LEU A 348 -12.57 16.88 -7.90
N ARG A 349 -11.71 16.70 -6.89
CA ARG A 349 -11.08 15.41 -6.63
C ARG A 349 -12.10 14.31 -6.40
N TYR A 350 -13.23 14.61 -5.75
CA TYR A 350 -14.30 13.63 -5.57
C TYR A 350 -14.79 13.08 -6.91
N ASP A 351 -15.14 13.95 -7.85
CA ASP A 351 -15.72 13.55 -9.14
C ASP A 351 -14.71 12.76 -10.00
N VAL A 352 -13.40 13.04 -9.81
CA VAL A 352 -12.33 12.30 -10.49
C VAL A 352 -12.11 10.92 -9.86
N LEU A 353 -12.12 10.85 -8.52
CA LEU A 353 -11.77 9.66 -7.77
C LEU A 353 -12.93 8.70 -7.54
N PHE A 354 -14.18 9.18 -7.55
CA PHE A 354 -15.35 8.36 -7.23
C PHE A 354 -16.40 8.42 -8.35
N GLN A 355 -16.95 7.27 -8.67
CA GLN A 355 -18.06 7.11 -9.61
C GLN A 355 -19.30 6.71 -8.85
N GLU A 356 -20.37 7.50 -9.00
CA GLU A 356 -21.69 7.28 -8.40
C GLU A 356 -22.69 6.67 -9.38
N ASP A 357 -22.54 6.95 -10.68
CA ASP A 357 -23.51 6.59 -11.72
C ASP A 357 -23.06 5.31 -12.46
N PHE A 358 -23.95 4.33 -12.52
CA PHE A 358 -23.70 3.04 -13.14
C PHE A 358 -24.78 2.75 -14.19
N PRO A 359 -24.52 3.00 -15.49
CA PRO A 359 -25.44 2.70 -16.58
C PRO A 359 -25.55 1.19 -16.84
N THR A 360 -26.64 0.72 -17.44
CA THR A 360 -26.68 -0.67 -17.93
C THR A 360 -25.80 -0.84 -19.18
N SER A 361 -25.10 -1.97 -19.24
CA SER A 361 -24.36 -2.39 -20.45
C SER A 361 -25.17 -3.31 -21.37
N ALA A 362 -26.33 -3.79 -20.91
CA ALA A 362 -27.23 -4.62 -21.71
C ALA A 362 -27.98 -3.79 -22.74
N ASP A 363 -28.24 -4.38 -23.91
CA ASP A 363 -29.05 -3.73 -24.96
C ASP A 363 -30.45 -3.41 -24.47
N SER A 364 -31.00 -4.27 -23.59
CA SER A 364 -32.27 -4.06 -22.88
C SER A 364 -32.27 -4.83 -21.56
N TYR A 365 -32.78 -4.21 -20.50
CA TYR A 365 -32.98 -4.84 -19.20
C TYR A 365 -34.30 -4.38 -18.59
N THR A 366 -35.11 -5.31 -18.12
CA THR A 366 -36.38 -5.01 -17.43
C THR A 366 -36.24 -5.38 -15.95
N TRP A 367 -36.50 -4.42 -15.06
CA TRP A 367 -36.39 -4.60 -13.63
C TRP A 367 -37.35 -5.65 -13.12
N THR A 368 -36.86 -6.66 -12.40
CA THR A 368 -37.62 -7.65 -11.67
C THR A 368 -37.82 -7.23 -10.22
N GLU A 369 -38.79 -7.80 -9.53
CA GLU A 369 -38.98 -7.62 -8.10
C GLU A 369 -37.77 -8.10 -7.31
N GLU A 370 -37.20 -9.25 -7.69
CA GLU A 370 -36.00 -9.82 -7.07
C GLU A 370 -34.80 -8.86 -7.13
N ASP A 371 -34.55 -8.31 -8.29
CA ASP A 371 -33.36 -7.49 -8.49
C ASP A 371 -33.55 -6.06 -7.94
N ALA A 372 -34.77 -5.51 -8.01
CA ALA A 372 -35.03 -4.15 -7.55
C ALA A 372 -35.41 -4.07 -6.07
N VAL A 373 -36.45 -4.80 -5.69
CA VAL A 373 -37.03 -4.66 -4.34
C VAL A 373 -36.29 -5.52 -3.33
N ASN A 374 -36.11 -6.81 -3.64
CA ASN A 374 -35.46 -7.72 -2.68
C ASN A 374 -33.96 -7.43 -2.53
N HIS A 375 -33.28 -7.02 -3.63
CA HIS A 375 -31.86 -6.78 -3.64
C HIS A 375 -31.49 -5.36 -3.21
N TYR A 376 -32.02 -4.33 -3.90
CA TYR A 376 -31.68 -2.94 -3.66
C TYR A 376 -32.66 -2.21 -2.73
N GLN A 377 -33.71 -2.87 -2.26
CA GLN A 377 -34.78 -2.24 -1.48
C GLN A 377 -35.34 -0.99 -2.19
N ALA A 378 -35.38 -1.06 -3.52
CA ALA A 378 -35.92 0.02 -4.34
C ALA A 378 -37.45 0.08 -4.21
N PRO A 379 -38.10 1.23 -4.47
CA PRO A 379 -39.53 1.33 -4.57
C PRO A 379 -40.10 0.37 -5.61
N ALA A 380 -41.24 -0.29 -5.30
CA ALA A 380 -41.86 -1.28 -6.19
C ALA A 380 -42.30 -0.71 -7.55
N SER A 381 -42.46 0.59 -7.66
CA SER A 381 -42.77 1.31 -8.90
C SER A 381 -41.74 1.15 -10.03
N ILE A 382 -40.52 0.67 -9.72
CA ILE A 382 -39.50 0.36 -10.73
C ILE A 382 -39.76 -0.98 -11.42
N VAL A 383 -40.45 -1.92 -10.77
CA VAL A 383 -40.68 -3.27 -11.31
C VAL A 383 -41.41 -3.18 -12.65
N GLY A 384 -40.91 -3.89 -13.65
CA GLY A 384 -41.42 -3.88 -15.02
C GLY A 384 -40.93 -2.70 -15.87
N LYS A 385 -40.19 -1.73 -15.32
CA LYS A 385 -39.52 -0.67 -16.10
C LYS A 385 -38.35 -1.25 -16.89
N THR A 386 -38.23 -0.83 -18.14
CA THR A 386 -37.15 -1.27 -19.03
C THR A 386 -36.17 -0.13 -19.26
N ILE A 387 -34.88 -0.45 -19.15
CA ILE A 387 -33.75 0.44 -19.48
C ILE A 387 -32.93 -0.17 -20.60
N THR A 388 -32.29 0.68 -21.40
CA THR A 388 -31.45 0.28 -22.53
C THR A 388 -30.03 0.74 -22.34
N LYS A 389 -29.12 0.17 -23.11
CA LYS A 389 -27.67 0.41 -23.01
C LYS A 389 -27.31 1.89 -22.86
N GLY A 390 -26.52 2.20 -21.86
CA GLY A 390 -26.09 3.55 -21.52
C GLY A 390 -27.09 4.32 -20.62
N GLN A 391 -28.32 3.84 -20.42
CA GLN A 391 -29.22 4.43 -19.45
C GLN A 391 -28.80 4.04 -18.03
N LEU A 392 -29.02 4.96 -17.09
CA LEU A 392 -28.70 4.77 -15.69
C LEU A 392 -29.49 3.60 -15.11
N GLY A 393 -28.79 2.62 -14.54
CA GLY A 393 -29.37 1.50 -13.82
C GLY A 393 -29.31 1.69 -12.29
N LEU A 394 -28.15 2.18 -11.81
CA LEU A 394 -27.92 2.42 -10.40
C LEU A 394 -27.19 3.74 -10.21
N LYS A 395 -27.66 4.55 -9.26
CA LYS A 395 -26.93 5.70 -8.70
C LYS A 395 -26.68 5.49 -7.22
N VAL A 396 -25.42 5.68 -6.80
CA VAL A 396 -25.00 5.58 -5.40
C VAL A 396 -24.46 6.93 -4.94
N SER A 397 -25.31 7.72 -4.31
CA SER A 397 -24.96 9.05 -3.85
C SER A 397 -24.19 9.02 -2.53
N ARG A 398 -23.15 9.85 -2.41
CA ARG A 398 -22.48 10.10 -1.13
C ARG A 398 -23.33 10.88 -0.12
N PHE A 399 -24.41 11.50 -0.58
CA PHE A 399 -25.34 12.24 0.25
C PHE A 399 -26.53 11.36 0.65
N PRO A 400 -27.17 11.64 1.81
CA PRO A 400 -28.45 11.04 2.14
C PRO A 400 -29.50 11.37 1.09
N VAL A 401 -30.43 10.45 0.86
CA VAL A 401 -31.57 10.62 -0.06
C VAL A 401 -32.88 10.32 0.67
N THR A 402 -33.94 11.00 0.26
CA THR A 402 -35.30 10.81 0.76
C THR A 402 -36.04 9.70 0.01
N ASP A 403 -37.09 9.15 0.62
CA ASP A 403 -37.95 8.18 -0.06
C ASP A 403 -38.62 8.79 -1.31
N ALA A 404 -38.96 10.09 -1.29
CA ALA A 404 -39.52 10.78 -2.44
C ALA A 404 -38.51 10.86 -3.62
N GLU A 405 -37.23 11.10 -3.34
CA GLU A 405 -36.18 11.08 -4.38
C GLU A 405 -35.95 9.68 -4.92
N ARG A 406 -35.99 8.66 -4.05
CA ARG A 406 -35.90 7.26 -4.47
C ARG A 406 -37.10 6.85 -5.34
N GLU A 407 -38.31 7.26 -4.98
CA GLU A 407 -39.52 7.04 -5.78
C GLU A 407 -39.40 7.75 -7.15
N ALA A 408 -38.94 9.01 -7.18
CA ALA A 408 -38.76 9.74 -8.42
C ALA A 408 -37.70 9.07 -9.34
N ALA A 409 -36.65 8.49 -8.77
CA ALA A 409 -35.65 7.72 -9.50
C ALA A 409 -36.25 6.41 -10.08
N ALA A 410 -37.00 5.69 -9.27
CA ALA A 410 -37.70 4.46 -9.66
C ALA A 410 -38.67 4.70 -10.82
N GLN A 411 -39.42 5.82 -10.81
CA GLN A 411 -40.27 6.24 -11.92
C GLN A 411 -39.50 6.48 -13.21
N LYS A 412 -38.24 6.91 -13.12
CA LYS A 412 -37.33 7.10 -14.26
C LYS A 412 -36.62 5.81 -14.71
N GLY A 413 -36.78 4.71 -13.97
CA GLY A 413 -36.24 3.40 -14.32
C GLY A 413 -34.86 3.08 -13.74
N TYR A 414 -34.37 3.80 -12.74
CA TYR A 414 -33.10 3.48 -12.07
C TYR A 414 -33.23 3.43 -10.54
N VAL A 415 -32.37 2.65 -9.92
CA VAL A 415 -32.25 2.57 -8.46
C VAL A 415 -31.42 3.73 -7.96
N LEU A 416 -31.89 4.43 -6.92
CA LEU A 416 -31.14 5.45 -6.19
C LEU A 416 -30.87 4.94 -4.76
N LEU A 417 -29.60 4.87 -4.42
CA LEU A 417 -29.12 4.62 -3.05
C LEU A 417 -28.37 5.87 -2.57
N GLY A 418 -28.75 6.36 -1.40
CA GLY A 418 -28.02 7.42 -0.72
C GLY A 418 -27.14 6.88 0.40
N ALA A 419 -26.30 7.75 0.96
CA ALA A 419 -25.47 7.41 2.10
C ALA A 419 -26.26 6.77 3.26
N ASN A 420 -27.50 7.22 3.50
CA ASN A 420 -28.39 6.67 4.53
C ASN A 420 -28.97 5.27 4.22
N ASN A 421 -28.80 4.78 3.01
CA ASN A 421 -29.15 3.40 2.66
C ASN A 421 -27.96 2.45 2.87
N ILE A 422 -26.73 2.98 2.79
CA ILE A 422 -25.49 2.20 2.85
C ILE A 422 -24.86 2.30 4.24
N TYR A 423 -24.91 3.48 4.87
CA TYR A 423 -24.31 3.79 6.16
C TYR A 423 -25.40 4.13 7.20
N ASP A 424 -25.16 3.79 8.46
CA ASP A 424 -26.03 4.22 9.55
C ASP A 424 -25.64 5.65 9.98
N LEU A 425 -26.43 6.62 9.58
CA LEU A 425 -26.19 8.05 9.83
C LEU A 425 -26.78 8.57 11.15
N ARG A 426 -27.35 7.71 12.01
CA ARG A 426 -27.87 8.13 13.31
C ARG A 426 -26.75 8.73 14.19
N PRO A 427 -27.05 9.73 15.04
CA PRO A 427 -26.05 10.30 15.95
C PRO A 427 -25.35 9.19 16.77
N GLY A 428 -24.03 9.22 16.81
CA GLY A 428 -23.22 8.20 17.46
C GLY A 428 -23.08 6.86 16.70
N LYS A 429 -23.72 6.72 15.53
CA LYS A 429 -23.68 5.55 14.65
C LYS A 429 -23.22 5.86 13.23
N VAL A 430 -22.94 7.12 12.91
CA VAL A 430 -22.59 7.63 11.57
C VAL A 430 -21.47 6.86 10.85
N THR A 431 -20.76 6.05 11.59
CA THR A 431 -19.64 5.25 11.09
C THR A 431 -19.99 3.77 10.95
N SER A 432 -21.24 3.34 11.29
CA SER A 432 -21.65 1.97 11.03
C SER A 432 -22.11 1.81 9.59
N MET A 433 -21.78 0.68 8.96
CA MET A 433 -22.25 0.32 7.62
C MET A 433 -23.69 -0.19 7.72
N GLY A 434 -24.57 0.32 6.82
CA GLY A 434 -25.89 -0.23 6.56
C GLY A 434 -27.02 0.29 7.42
N GLY A 435 -28.03 0.85 6.84
CA GLY A 435 -29.30 1.13 7.46
C GLY A 435 -29.81 -0.05 8.30
N ALA A 436 -31.04 -0.09 8.70
CA ALA A 436 -31.67 -0.99 9.69
C ALA A 436 -31.35 -2.50 9.65
N ARG A 437 -30.41 -2.97 8.84
CA ARG A 437 -30.03 -4.37 8.64
C ARG A 437 -28.56 -4.70 8.86
N ILE A 438 -27.71 -3.80 9.38
CA ILE A 438 -26.43 -4.26 9.87
C ILE A 438 -26.68 -5.11 11.11
N ARG A 439 -26.68 -6.38 10.88
CA ARG A 439 -26.28 -7.32 11.88
C ARG A 439 -24.83 -7.06 12.21
N ASP A 440 -24.55 -7.13 13.44
CA ASP A 440 -23.30 -6.86 14.09
C ASP A 440 -22.09 -7.30 13.25
N LEU A 441 -21.32 -6.34 12.71
CA LEU A 441 -20.04 -6.61 12.06
C LEU A 441 -19.07 -7.33 13.01
N ASN A 442 -19.44 -7.45 14.26
CA ASN A 442 -18.68 -8.07 15.33
C ASN A 442 -18.94 -9.57 15.47
N ASN A 443 -19.85 -10.17 14.70
CA ASN A 443 -20.01 -11.61 14.74
C ASN A 443 -18.83 -12.29 14.02
N ALA A 444 -17.80 -12.62 14.80
CA ALA A 444 -16.58 -13.30 14.35
C ALA A 444 -16.85 -14.67 13.69
N ASN A 445 -18.03 -15.24 13.84
CA ASN A 445 -18.37 -16.58 13.35
C ASN A 445 -18.93 -16.57 11.91
N GLY A 446 -19.14 -15.43 11.27
CA GLY A 446 -19.47 -15.37 9.83
C GLY A 446 -20.82 -15.93 9.43
N ASP A 447 -21.58 -16.50 10.36
CA ASP A 447 -22.81 -17.27 10.06
C ASP A 447 -24.06 -16.41 9.81
N ASP A 448 -23.98 -15.10 10.07
CA ASP A 448 -25.13 -14.19 10.04
C ASP A 448 -25.12 -13.17 8.90
N TYR A 449 -24.19 -13.26 7.95
CA TYR A 449 -24.26 -12.49 6.72
C TYR A 449 -24.99 -13.32 5.66
N PRO A 450 -26.26 -13.04 5.37
CA PRO A 450 -26.83 -13.63 4.17
C PRO A 450 -25.98 -13.14 2.99
N SER A 451 -25.46 -14.07 2.23
CA SER A 451 -24.73 -13.84 0.96
C SER A 451 -25.54 -13.02 -0.07
N SER A 452 -26.72 -12.59 0.31
CA SER A 452 -27.73 -11.86 -0.45
C SER A 452 -27.83 -10.36 -0.13
N ASP A 453 -27.20 -9.82 0.92
CA ASP A 453 -27.31 -8.38 1.25
C ASP A 453 -26.36 -7.52 0.42
N TRP A 454 -26.63 -7.49 -0.87
CA TRP A 454 -25.86 -6.81 -1.90
C TRP A 454 -25.85 -5.29 -1.80
N ILE A 455 -26.78 -4.70 -1.07
CA ILE A 455 -26.83 -3.25 -0.87
C ILE A 455 -25.52 -2.73 -0.26
N TYR A 456 -24.88 -3.52 0.58
CA TYR A 456 -23.59 -3.17 1.22
C TYR A 456 -22.38 -3.32 0.29
N THR A 457 -22.55 -4.00 -0.83
CA THR A 457 -21.55 -4.06 -1.88
C THR A 457 -21.75 -2.98 -2.94
N SER A 458 -22.74 -2.09 -2.73
CA SER A 458 -23.07 -0.95 -3.58
C SER A 458 -22.53 0.32 -2.94
N PHE A 459 -21.46 0.84 -3.45
CA PHE A 459 -20.80 2.06 -2.98
C PHE A 459 -20.18 2.82 -4.17
N PRO A 460 -19.84 4.12 -4.02
CA PRO A 460 -19.15 4.84 -5.08
C PRO A 460 -17.83 4.16 -5.45
N ARG A 461 -17.66 3.78 -6.73
CA ARG A 461 -16.45 3.10 -7.22
C ARG A 461 -15.26 4.04 -7.13
N PHE A 462 -14.18 3.59 -6.47
CA PHE A 462 -12.93 4.33 -6.47
C PHE A 462 -12.15 4.13 -7.77
N ARG A 463 -11.75 5.22 -8.42
CA ARG A 463 -11.23 5.25 -9.78
C ARG A 463 -9.76 5.65 -9.92
N LYS A 464 -9.03 5.84 -8.84
CA LYS A 464 -7.62 6.24 -8.90
C LYS A 464 -6.77 5.26 -9.73
N TYR A 465 -7.08 3.97 -9.65
CA TYR A 465 -6.41 2.90 -10.40
C TYR A 465 -7.22 2.44 -11.62
N ARG A 466 -7.93 3.36 -12.29
CA ARG A 466 -8.70 3.09 -13.50
C ARG A 466 -7.77 2.84 -14.71
N ILE A 467 -7.44 1.59 -14.92
CA ILE A 467 -6.56 1.17 -16.01
C ILE A 467 -7.35 0.68 -17.24
N TRP A 468 -8.67 0.74 -17.17
CA TRP A 468 -9.59 0.37 -18.23
C TRP A 468 -9.96 1.56 -19.13
N ASP A 469 -9.63 2.79 -18.76
CA ASP A 469 -9.84 3.94 -19.61
C ASP A 469 -9.01 3.78 -20.89
N ARG A 470 -9.67 3.85 -22.04
CA ARG A 470 -9.00 3.80 -23.34
C ARG A 470 -8.22 5.09 -23.54
N ASP A 471 -6.95 4.96 -23.86
CA ASP A 471 -6.27 6.10 -24.44
C ASP A 471 -6.73 6.30 -25.91
N PRO A 472 -6.58 7.51 -26.49
CA PRO A 472 -6.95 7.76 -27.87
C PRO A 472 -6.21 6.90 -28.89
N LYS A 473 -5.11 6.25 -28.51
CA LYS A 473 -4.29 5.36 -29.35
C LYS A 473 -4.68 3.88 -29.20
N GLY A 474 -5.67 3.56 -28.33
CA GLY A 474 -6.11 2.20 -28.09
C GLY A 474 -5.11 1.34 -27.30
N THR A 475 -4.09 1.95 -26.69
CA THR A 475 -3.19 1.26 -25.77
C THR A 475 -3.90 1.02 -24.44
N PHE A 476 -4.02 -0.24 -24.05
CA PHE A 476 -4.68 -0.61 -22.81
C PHE A 476 -3.65 -1.07 -21.79
N LEU A 477 -3.91 -0.74 -20.54
CA LEU A 477 -3.18 -1.28 -19.40
C LEU A 477 -3.79 -2.62 -18.91
N LEU A 478 -4.75 -3.17 -19.67
CA LEU A 478 -5.37 -4.49 -19.51
C LEU A 478 -5.46 -5.17 -20.89
N THR A 479 -5.36 -6.49 -20.94
CA THR A 479 -5.57 -7.26 -22.18
C THR A 479 -7.04 -7.37 -22.59
N ALA A 480 -7.94 -7.37 -21.60
CA ALA A 480 -9.38 -7.43 -21.78
C ALA A 480 -10.07 -6.85 -20.53
N ALA A 481 -11.31 -6.41 -20.65
CA ALA A 481 -12.06 -5.83 -19.53
C ALA A 481 -12.19 -6.80 -18.34
N ASN A 482 -12.37 -8.09 -18.60
CA ASN A 482 -12.46 -9.12 -17.57
C ASN A 482 -11.10 -9.70 -17.12
N ALA A 483 -9.98 -9.13 -17.58
CA ALA A 483 -8.65 -9.57 -17.16
C ALA A 483 -8.39 -9.23 -15.69
N GLN A 484 -7.72 -10.16 -15.00
CA GLN A 484 -7.30 -9.97 -13.60
C GLN A 484 -5.96 -9.23 -13.49
N ILE A 485 -5.20 -9.15 -14.57
CA ILE A 485 -3.82 -8.68 -14.57
C ILE A 485 -3.74 -7.37 -15.31
N GLY A 486 -3.37 -6.32 -14.59
CA GLY A 486 -3.08 -5.02 -15.15
C GLY A 486 -1.58 -4.77 -15.33
N PHE A 487 -1.27 -3.82 -16.20
CA PHE A 487 0.09 -3.43 -16.57
C PHE A 487 0.44 -2.01 -16.13
N ALA A 488 -0.44 -1.36 -15.39
CA ALA A 488 -0.20 -0.02 -14.88
C ALA A 488 0.97 0.00 -13.88
N ASP A 489 1.78 1.03 -13.95
CA ASP A 489 2.76 1.33 -12.93
C ASP A 489 2.05 1.83 -11.67
N VAL A 490 2.56 1.44 -10.50
CA VAL A 490 1.99 1.80 -9.21
C VAL A 490 2.83 2.88 -8.56
N PRO A 491 2.27 4.08 -8.30
CA PRO A 491 3.02 5.15 -7.63
C PRO A 491 3.28 4.78 -6.17
N ILE A 492 4.52 4.99 -5.73
CA ILE A 492 4.99 4.81 -4.36
C ILE A 492 5.26 6.15 -3.68
N PHE A 493 5.86 7.07 -4.44
CA PHE A 493 6.01 8.46 -4.07
C PHE A 493 5.45 9.33 -5.19
N ARG A 494 4.59 10.25 -4.84
CA ARG A 494 4.01 11.25 -5.74
C ARG A 494 4.30 12.65 -5.23
N TYR A 495 4.43 13.60 -6.17
CA TYR A 495 4.78 14.98 -5.85
C TYR A 495 3.88 15.59 -4.74
N ALA A 496 2.58 15.32 -4.78
CA ALA A 496 1.62 15.88 -3.81
C ALA A 496 1.94 15.56 -2.34
N GLU A 497 2.69 14.51 -2.06
CA GLU A 497 3.15 14.22 -0.70
C GLU A 497 4.14 15.28 -0.19
N MET A 498 4.94 15.89 -1.06
CA MET A 498 5.97 16.86 -0.66
C MET A 498 5.39 18.13 -0.01
N PRO A 499 4.46 18.87 -0.63
CA PRO A 499 3.84 20.02 0.04
C PRO A 499 3.05 19.63 1.30
N LEU A 500 2.50 18.41 1.37
CA LEU A 500 1.82 17.94 2.59
C LEU A 500 2.81 17.68 3.73
N ILE A 501 3.97 17.06 3.46
CA ILE A 501 5.05 16.91 4.45
C ILE A 501 5.58 18.27 4.87
N ALA A 502 5.87 19.15 3.93
CA ALA A 502 6.40 20.48 4.21
C ALA A 502 5.46 21.31 5.11
N ALA A 503 4.16 21.31 4.80
CA ALA A 503 3.16 22.00 5.60
C ALA A 503 3.02 21.40 7.00
N GLU A 504 3.01 20.08 7.12
CA GLU A 504 2.94 19.40 8.40
C GLU A 504 4.14 19.73 9.29
N CYS A 505 5.36 19.70 8.74
CA CYS A 505 6.55 20.11 9.48
C CYS A 505 6.43 21.55 9.99
N GLN A 506 5.90 22.47 9.19
CA GLN A 506 5.69 23.86 9.62
C GLN A 506 4.63 23.98 10.72
N ILE A 507 3.56 23.17 10.66
CA ILE A 507 2.57 23.07 11.76
C ILE A 507 3.27 22.62 13.05
N MET A 508 4.06 21.55 12.98
CA MET A 508 4.75 20.99 14.15
C MET A 508 5.83 21.91 14.73
N MET A 509 6.40 22.79 13.90
CA MET A 509 7.34 23.83 14.33
C MET A 509 6.65 25.13 14.79
N GLY A 510 5.30 25.22 14.70
CA GLY A 510 4.53 26.38 15.13
C GLY A 510 4.38 27.48 14.08
N ASN A 511 4.75 27.23 12.83
CA ASN A 511 4.74 28.20 11.73
C ASN A 511 3.49 28.03 10.84
N THR A 512 2.29 28.12 11.41
CA THR A 512 1.02 27.83 10.71
C THR A 512 0.76 28.75 9.51
N SER A 513 1.27 29.98 9.52
CA SER A 513 1.16 30.89 8.37
C SER A 513 1.96 30.38 7.17
N GLU A 514 3.16 29.86 7.39
CA GLU A 514 3.97 29.23 6.35
C GLU A 514 3.32 27.94 5.83
N ALA A 515 2.78 27.13 6.74
CA ALA A 515 2.04 25.93 6.36
C ALA A 515 0.87 26.25 5.42
N ALA A 516 0.06 27.28 5.74
CA ALA A 516 -1.04 27.73 4.89
C ALA A 516 -0.53 28.25 3.53
N SER A 517 0.59 28.99 3.52
CA SER A 517 1.22 29.49 2.29
C SER A 517 1.65 28.34 1.37
N ILE A 518 2.30 27.31 1.92
CA ILE A 518 2.72 26.10 1.17
C ILE A 518 1.52 25.39 0.54
N ILE A 519 0.46 25.18 1.30
CA ILE A 519 -0.75 24.48 0.82
C ILE A 519 -1.45 25.28 -0.28
N ASN A 520 -1.49 26.60 -0.16
CA ASN A 520 -2.19 27.51 -1.08
C ASN A 520 -1.36 27.95 -2.30
N ASP A 521 -0.08 27.59 -2.37
CA ASP A 521 0.79 27.95 -3.50
C ASP A 521 0.24 27.34 -4.80
N GLU A 522 -0.10 28.19 -5.79
CA GLU A 522 -0.73 27.74 -7.04
C GLU A 522 0.20 26.90 -7.90
N ALA A 523 1.53 27.10 -7.80
CA ALA A 523 2.52 26.40 -8.60
C ALA A 523 3.05 25.12 -7.95
N LYS A 524 2.99 25.00 -6.63
CA LYS A 524 3.67 23.96 -5.87
C LYS A 524 2.78 23.29 -4.81
N GLY A 525 1.67 23.89 -4.44
CA GLY A 525 0.81 23.44 -3.35
C GLY A 525 -0.26 22.44 -3.77
N ILE A 526 -1.18 22.20 -2.84
CA ILE A 526 -2.30 21.26 -3.01
C ILE A 526 -3.59 21.99 -3.36
N ARG A 527 -3.85 23.13 -2.73
CA ARG A 527 -5.08 23.93 -2.92
C ARG A 527 -4.93 24.87 -4.10
N THR A 528 -4.95 24.29 -5.31
CA THR A 528 -4.70 24.94 -6.58
C THR A 528 -5.93 24.87 -7.49
N SER A 529 -5.99 25.71 -8.50
CA SER A 529 -7.10 25.76 -9.48
C SER A 529 -7.41 24.43 -10.13
N ARG A 530 -6.45 23.49 -10.21
CA ARG A 530 -6.64 22.16 -10.80
C ARG A 530 -7.60 21.23 -10.03
N ILE A 531 -7.92 21.57 -8.77
CA ILE A 531 -8.87 20.80 -7.95
C ILE A 531 -10.19 21.56 -7.71
N LEU A 532 -10.35 22.73 -8.29
CA LEU A 532 -11.55 23.54 -8.14
C LEU A 532 -12.58 23.18 -9.20
N LYS A 533 -13.80 22.86 -8.79
CA LYS A 533 -14.90 22.62 -9.73
C LYS A 533 -15.29 23.90 -10.47
N PRO A 534 -15.67 23.80 -11.74
CA PRO A 534 -16.23 24.93 -12.48
C PRO A 534 -17.43 25.54 -11.77
N GLY A 535 -17.46 26.85 -11.70
CA GLY A 535 -18.55 27.60 -11.05
C GLY A 535 -18.35 27.92 -9.57
N HIS A 536 -17.29 27.42 -8.95
CA HIS A 536 -16.89 27.75 -7.58
C HIS A 536 -15.82 28.83 -7.53
N ASP A 537 -15.79 29.60 -6.44
CA ASP A 537 -14.80 30.65 -6.22
C ASP A 537 -13.51 30.06 -5.63
N ALA A 538 -12.36 30.56 -6.08
CA ALA A 538 -11.05 30.10 -5.60
C ALA A 538 -10.86 30.30 -4.09
N SER A 539 -11.54 31.26 -3.48
CA SER A 539 -11.49 31.48 -2.03
C SER A 539 -12.08 30.32 -1.21
N GLU A 540 -13.01 29.54 -1.79
CA GLU A 540 -13.61 28.38 -1.12
C GLU A 540 -12.60 27.26 -0.83
N MET A 541 -11.58 27.12 -1.67
CA MET A 541 -10.54 26.08 -1.50
C MET A 541 -9.36 26.55 -0.63
N LYS A 542 -9.13 27.85 -0.49
CA LYS A 542 -7.98 28.40 0.25
C LYS A 542 -8.13 28.20 1.75
N VAL A 543 -7.01 27.98 2.41
CA VAL A 543 -6.93 27.76 3.86
C VAL A 543 -6.22 28.89 4.57
N LYS A 544 -6.56 29.13 5.81
CA LYS A 544 -5.96 30.16 6.67
C LYS A 544 -4.97 29.52 7.64
N ALA A 545 -4.08 30.33 8.20
CA ALA A 545 -3.17 29.89 9.25
C ALA A 545 -3.89 29.27 10.47
N SER A 546 -5.09 29.79 10.81
CA SER A 546 -5.92 29.25 11.88
C SER A 546 -6.46 27.84 11.63
N ASP A 547 -6.49 27.42 10.37
CA ASP A 547 -7.01 26.09 9.98
C ASP A 547 -5.91 25.03 10.04
N MET A 548 -4.64 25.44 10.08
CA MET A 548 -3.47 24.56 10.01
C MET A 548 -3.26 23.80 11.32
N THR A 549 -3.92 22.67 11.46
CA THR A 549 -3.78 21.71 12.57
C THR A 549 -3.37 20.33 12.06
N ILE A 550 -2.98 19.44 12.96
CA ILE A 550 -2.68 18.04 12.60
C ILE A 550 -3.92 17.33 12.07
N GLU A 551 -5.09 17.59 12.63
CA GLU A 551 -6.35 17.04 12.15
C GLU A 551 -6.63 17.50 10.72
N TRP A 552 -6.45 18.79 10.43
CA TRP A 552 -6.64 19.32 9.09
C TRP A 552 -5.69 18.68 8.07
N ILE A 553 -4.38 18.56 8.41
CA ILE A 553 -3.41 17.95 7.49
C ILE A 553 -3.71 16.46 7.26
N LEU A 554 -4.13 15.73 8.29
CA LEU A 554 -4.54 14.33 8.16
C LEU A 554 -5.79 14.17 7.27
N GLU A 555 -6.75 15.08 7.34
CA GLU A 555 -7.88 15.10 6.43
C GLU A 555 -7.47 15.44 5.00
N GLU A 556 -6.55 16.39 4.81
CA GLU A 556 -6.08 16.74 3.46
C GLU A 556 -5.25 15.60 2.86
N ARG A 557 -4.42 14.93 3.66
CA ARG A 557 -3.73 13.71 3.25
C ARG A 557 -4.71 12.59 2.87
N ALA A 558 -5.81 12.45 3.60
CA ALA A 558 -6.86 11.48 3.27
C ALA A 558 -7.55 11.81 1.93
N ARG A 559 -7.86 13.11 1.65
CA ARG A 559 -8.45 13.54 0.38
C ARG A 559 -7.50 13.33 -0.80
N GLU A 560 -6.23 13.68 -0.63
CA GLU A 560 -5.24 13.69 -1.72
C GLU A 560 -4.59 12.32 -1.94
N LEU A 561 -4.25 11.61 -0.86
CA LEU A 561 -3.40 10.42 -0.89
C LEU A 561 -4.17 9.11 -0.57
N CYS A 562 -5.52 9.13 -0.53
CA CYS A 562 -6.29 7.89 -0.32
C CYS A 562 -5.90 6.84 -1.38
N GLY A 563 -5.66 5.61 -0.92
CA GLY A 563 -5.21 4.52 -1.76
C GLY A 563 -3.73 4.57 -2.17
N GLU A 564 -2.91 5.46 -1.57
CA GLU A 564 -1.47 5.59 -1.87
C GLU A 564 -0.57 5.08 -0.71
N TRP A 565 -1.02 4.10 0.05
CA TRP A 565 -0.24 3.28 0.99
C TRP A 565 0.24 3.98 2.27
N LEU A 566 -0.34 5.14 2.65
CA LEU A 566 0.21 5.99 3.70
C LEU A 566 -0.66 6.13 4.94
N ARG A 567 -1.98 5.90 4.84
CA ARG A 567 -2.92 6.28 5.89
C ARG A 567 -2.63 5.69 7.26
N TRP A 568 -2.28 4.40 7.32
CA TRP A 568 -1.93 3.73 8.57
C TRP A 568 -0.71 4.37 9.25
N PHE A 569 0.34 4.67 8.47
CA PHE A 569 1.55 5.31 8.98
C PHE A 569 1.29 6.75 9.45
N ASP A 570 0.45 7.50 8.73
CA ASP A 570 0.07 8.87 9.10
C ASP A 570 -0.64 8.90 10.45
N LEU A 571 -1.62 8.03 10.65
CA LEU A 571 -2.39 7.96 11.90
C LEU A 571 -1.54 7.43 13.06
N LYS A 572 -0.64 6.47 12.78
CA LYS A 572 0.27 5.96 13.79
C LYS A 572 1.22 7.05 14.30
N ARG A 573 1.98 7.71 13.39
CA ARG A 573 3.00 8.69 13.78
C ARG A 573 2.43 9.95 14.44
N THR A 574 1.15 10.24 14.21
CA THR A 574 0.44 11.37 14.84
C THR A 574 -0.31 10.97 16.11
N HIS A 575 -0.20 9.70 16.54
CA HIS A 575 -0.93 9.14 17.68
C HIS A 575 -2.46 9.28 17.60
N LYS A 576 -3.00 9.28 16.35
CA LYS A 576 -4.44 9.38 16.08
C LYS A 576 -5.08 8.06 15.65
N MET A 577 -4.32 6.97 15.57
CA MET A 577 -4.79 5.71 14.98
C MET A 577 -6.02 5.15 15.69
N VAL A 578 -5.95 4.97 17.00
CA VAL A 578 -7.07 4.38 17.77
C VAL A 578 -8.30 5.28 17.75
N GLU A 579 -8.12 6.59 17.92
CA GLU A 579 -9.20 7.58 17.86
C GLU A 579 -9.92 7.54 16.51
N TYR A 580 -9.16 7.61 15.41
CA TYR A 580 -9.70 7.69 14.05
C TYR A 580 -10.31 6.37 13.60
N PHE A 581 -9.69 5.25 13.93
CA PHE A 581 -10.26 3.94 13.58
C PHE A 581 -11.61 3.72 14.25
N LYS A 582 -11.69 3.93 15.57
CA LYS A 582 -12.97 3.82 16.30
C LYS A 582 -13.99 4.87 15.88
N GLY A 583 -13.51 6.08 15.57
CA GLY A 583 -14.37 7.20 15.18
C GLY A 583 -14.95 7.05 13.78
N HIS A 584 -14.19 6.55 12.82
CA HIS A 584 -14.51 6.68 11.40
C HIS A 584 -14.71 5.36 10.67
N ASN A 585 -14.14 4.25 11.16
CA ASN A 585 -14.30 2.96 10.50
C ASN A 585 -15.34 2.10 11.24
N PRO A 586 -16.49 1.82 10.62
CA PRO A 586 -17.53 1.01 11.25
C PRO A 586 -17.07 -0.42 11.57
N ALA A 587 -16.12 -0.94 10.79
CA ALA A 587 -15.59 -2.28 10.98
C ALA A 587 -14.65 -2.42 12.20
N MET A 588 -14.18 -1.30 12.76
CA MET A 588 -13.31 -1.25 13.94
C MET A 588 -14.08 -1.09 15.27
N ARG A 589 -15.40 -1.16 15.20
CA ARG A 589 -16.27 -1.09 16.37
C ARG A 589 -16.73 -2.49 16.73
N GLY A 590 -16.43 -2.94 17.92
CA GLY A 590 -16.85 -4.23 18.38
C GLY A 590 -16.28 -4.59 19.73
N ASP A 591 -16.46 -5.87 20.10
CA ASP A 591 -16.03 -6.42 21.38
C ASP A 591 -14.48 -6.54 21.48
N ASP A 592 -13.77 -6.60 20.32
CA ASP A 592 -12.31 -6.53 20.22
C ASP A 592 -11.88 -5.21 19.57
N PRO A 593 -12.02 -4.09 20.27
CA PRO A 593 -11.69 -2.80 19.71
C PRO A 593 -10.18 -2.68 19.54
N VAL A 594 -9.77 -2.05 18.40
CA VAL A 594 -8.39 -1.57 18.25
C VAL A 594 -7.96 -0.75 19.47
N ASP A 595 -6.78 -0.99 19.98
CA ASP A 595 -6.21 -0.23 21.08
C ASP A 595 -4.72 0.11 20.83
N GLU A 596 -4.03 0.65 21.83
CA GLU A 596 -2.66 1.13 21.66
C GLU A 596 -1.64 0.03 21.35
N HIS A 597 -1.87 -1.24 21.70
CA HIS A 597 -0.93 -2.29 21.34
C HIS A 597 -0.89 -2.52 19.82
N ASN A 598 -1.96 -2.21 19.10
CA ASN A 598 -2.06 -2.33 17.65
C ASN A 598 -1.24 -1.29 16.86
N TYR A 599 -0.59 -0.34 17.56
CA TYR A 599 0.46 0.50 16.95
C TYR A 599 1.65 -0.31 16.45
N LEU A 600 1.79 -1.54 16.93
CA LEU A 600 2.77 -2.50 16.44
C LEU A 600 2.06 -3.80 16.06
N TRP A 601 2.62 -4.50 15.09
CA TRP A 601 2.23 -5.85 14.77
C TRP A 601 2.98 -6.85 15.66
N PRO A 602 2.45 -8.07 15.84
CA PRO A 602 3.15 -9.10 16.60
C PRO A 602 4.41 -9.56 15.87
N ILE A 603 5.45 -9.92 16.62
CA ILE A 603 6.63 -10.57 16.05
C ILE A 603 6.23 -11.95 15.54
N PRO A 604 6.64 -12.38 14.31
CA PRO A 604 6.23 -13.68 13.79
C PRO A 604 6.73 -14.83 14.64
N THR A 605 5.83 -15.71 15.08
CA THR A 605 6.18 -16.93 15.82
C THR A 605 7.19 -17.77 15.06
N TYR A 606 7.02 -17.90 13.75
CA TYR A 606 7.97 -18.60 12.87
C TYR A 606 9.42 -18.07 12.96
N PHE A 607 9.62 -16.77 13.17
CA PHE A 607 10.96 -16.22 13.40
C PHE A 607 11.47 -16.60 14.78
N LEU A 608 10.64 -16.45 15.82
CA LEU A 608 10.99 -16.79 17.20
C LEU A 608 11.33 -18.29 17.34
N ASP A 609 10.65 -19.17 16.63
CA ASP A 609 10.92 -20.62 16.61
C ASP A 609 12.31 -20.98 16.03
N LYS A 610 12.87 -20.14 15.17
CA LYS A 610 14.12 -20.40 14.46
C LYS A 610 15.37 -19.92 15.20
N ILE A 611 15.21 -19.04 16.17
CA ILE A 611 16.32 -18.53 16.96
C ILE A 611 16.40 -19.24 18.32
N GLU A 612 17.62 -19.44 18.81
CA GLU A 612 17.86 -20.11 20.10
C GLU A 612 17.30 -19.32 21.28
N ASN A 613 17.37 -17.98 21.20
CA ASN A 613 16.92 -17.05 22.21
C ASN A 613 15.53 -16.42 21.90
N GLY A 614 14.64 -17.17 21.23
CA GLY A 614 13.32 -16.67 20.85
C GLY A 614 12.46 -16.19 22.03
N VAL A 615 12.58 -16.82 23.21
CA VAL A 615 11.89 -16.39 24.44
C VAL A 615 12.43 -15.05 24.94
N GLU A 616 13.75 -14.83 24.87
CA GLU A 616 14.41 -13.58 25.26
C GLU A 616 14.08 -12.46 24.26
N PHE A 617 14.11 -12.75 22.95
CA PHE A 617 13.69 -11.80 21.91
C PHE A 617 12.24 -11.36 22.16
N GLY A 618 11.37 -12.31 22.48
CA GLY A 618 10.02 -12.09 22.97
C GLY A 618 9.06 -11.49 21.95
N GLN A 619 7.80 -11.39 22.39
CA GLN A 619 6.69 -10.81 21.63
C GLN A 619 6.53 -9.31 21.93
N ASN A 620 5.87 -8.58 21.05
CA ASN A 620 5.44 -7.21 21.31
C ASN A 620 4.34 -7.18 22.38
N PRO A 621 4.29 -6.14 23.24
CA PRO A 621 3.27 -6.00 24.26
C PRO A 621 1.86 -6.07 23.69
N GLY A 622 0.93 -6.70 24.44
CA GLY A 622 -0.48 -6.85 24.04
C GLY A 622 -0.79 -8.09 23.21
N TYR A 623 0.23 -8.77 22.69
CA TYR A 623 0.09 -10.05 21.99
C TYR A 623 0.46 -11.24 22.87
N ASN A 624 0.01 -12.44 22.50
CA ASN A 624 0.30 -13.65 23.27
C ASN A 624 1.81 -13.83 23.46
N PRO A 625 2.29 -13.99 24.69
CA PRO A 625 3.70 -14.22 24.96
C PRO A 625 4.22 -15.45 24.21
N TYR A 626 5.42 -15.35 23.64
CA TYR A 626 6.06 -16.49 23.02
C TYR A 626 6.63 -17.42 24.11
N THR A 627 6.24 -18.67 24.04
CA THR A 627 6.77 -19.77 24.88
C THR A 627 7.25 -20.88 23.92
N LYS A 628 8.51 -21.32 24.09
CA LYS A 628 9.11 -22.37 23.23
C LYS A 628 8.56 -23.74 23.60
#